data_0f0ac063d98f001beaa9bf417b2a5777
#
_entry.id   0f0ac063d98f001beaa9bf417b2a5777
#
_cell.length_a   1.000
_cell.length_b   1.000
_cell.length_c   1.000
_cell.angle_alpha   90.00
_cell.angle_beta   90.00
_cell.angle_gamma   90.00
#
_symmetry.space_group_name_H-M   'P 1'
#
loop_
_entity.id
_entity.type
_entity.pdbx_description
1 polymer ?
#
loop_
_entity_poly.entity_id
_entity_poly.type
_entity_poly.pdbx_seq_one_letter_code
_entity_poly.pdbx_strand_id
1 'polypeptide(L)'
;MPGSKNVPEDLRRLRMDGMEGALHEQLERGAWYLGICGGLQMAGRVIDDPCHLEAETGSSVEGLGLLPLRTVLRPEKTLRRSSARESDGTSVSGYEIHHGETSAESDSCVTQVRDDGTPVGFGSGRIWTTYLHGIFDGDDFRRKFLDRIRCSRGLPP
;
A
#
# COMPACT_ATOMS: atom_id res chain seq x y z
N MET A 1 -7.06 1.22 4.18
CA MET A 1 -6.20 2.38 4.54
C MET A 1 -6.04 3.27 3.31
N PRO A 2 -6.56 4.50 3.35
CA PRO A 2 -6.45 5.47 2.25
C PRO A 2 -5.05 6.10 2.16
N GLY A 3 -4.88 7.01 1.20
CA GLY A 3 -3.74 7.91 1.14
C GLY A 3 -3.67 8.83 2.37
N SER A 4 -2.45 9.25 2.69
CA SER A 4 -2.16 10.16 3.79
C SER A 4 -1.28 11.32 3.29
N LYS A 5 -1.36 12.45 3.95
CA LYS A 5 -0.45 13.60 3.76
C LYS A 5 0.64 13.64 4.83
N ASN A 6 0.50 12.87 5.88
CA ASN A 6 1.45 12.76 6.97
C ASN A 6 1.38 11.35 7.57
N VAL A 7 2.10 10.42 6.94
CA VAL A 7 2.09 9.00 7.31
C VAL A 7 2.61 8.77 8.74
N PRO A 8 3.68 9.42 9.21
CA PRO A 8 4.14 9.26 10.58
C PRO A 8 3.11 9.65 11.63
N GLU A 9 2.44 10.79 11.44
CA GLU A 9 1.43 11.27 12.40
C GLU A 9 0.18 10.38 12.39
N ASP A 10 -0.27 9.95 11.21
CA ASP A 10 -1.41 9.04 11.09
C ASP A 10 -1.13 7.68 11.75
N LEU A 11 0.09 7.13 11.62
CA LEU A 11 0.51 5.92 12.33
C LEU A 11 0.51 6.13 13.85
N ARG A 12 1.04 7.26 14.31
CA ARG A 12 1.02 7.59 15.74
C ARG A 12 -0.41 7.62 16.26
N ARG A 13 -1.32 8.24 15.52
CA ARG A 13 -2.72 8.34 15.90
C ARG A 13 -3.43 6.99 15.92
N LEU A 14 -3.21 6.16 14.90
CA LEU A 14 -3.74 4.79 14.87
C LEU A 14 -3.34 3.99 16.13
N ARG A 15 -2.10 4.14 16.59
CA ARG A 15 -1.60 3.50 17.80
C ARG A 15 -2.26 4.05 19.07
N MET A 16 -2.34 5.36 19.19
CA MET A 16 -2.96 6.02 20.34
C MET A 16 -4.44 5.66 20.49
N ASP A 17 -5.15 5.55 19.36
CA ASP A 17 -6.58 5.22 19.33
C ASP A 17 -6.83 3.69 19.45
N GLY A 18 -5.78 2.87 19.59
CA GLY A 18 -5.88 1.40 19.67
C GLY A 18 -6.29 0.72 18.35
N MET A 19 -6.34 1.47 17.25
CA MET A 19 -6.79 0.96 15.96
C MET A 19 -5.79 -0.01 15.33
N GLU A 20 -4.49 0.12 15.62
CA GLU A 20 -3.47 -0.82 15.14
C GLU A 20 -3.75 -2.23 15.67
N GLY A 21 -4.00 -2.37 16.96
CA GLY A 21 -4.35 -3.67 17.57
C GLY A 21 -5.63 -4.26 16.99
N ALA A 22 -6.68 -3.43 16.84
CA ALA A 22 -7.94 -3.86 16.24
C ALA A 22 -7.76 -4.31 14.78
N LEU A 23 -6.89 -3.63 14.01
CA LEU A 23 -6.56 -4.01 12.64
C LEU A 23 -5.89 -5.39 12.58
N HIS A 24 -4.87 -5.64 13.41
CA HIS A 24 -4.21 -6.93 13.49
C HIS A 24 -5.19 -8.05 13.86
N GLU A 25 -6.03 -7.84 14.85
CA GLU A 25 -7.08 -8.79 15.24
C GLU A 25 -8.03 -9.13 14.08
N GLN A 26 -8.46 -8.12 13.30
CA GLN A 26 -9.31 -8.36 12.14
C GLN A 26 -8.61 -9.12 11.02
N LEU A 27 -7.32 -8.87 10.81
CA LEU A 27 -6.52 -9.62 9.84
C LEU A 27 -6.37 -11.09 10.24
N GLU A 28 -6.15 -11.38 11.51
CA GLU A 28 -6.12 -12.75 12.04
C GLU A 28 -7.47 -13.46 11.83
N ARG A 29 -8.57 -12.74 11.95
CA ARG A 29 -9.93 -13.22 11.65
C ARG A 29 -10.24 -13.35 10.15
N GLY A 30 -9.26 -13.06 9.29
CA GLY A 30 -9.37 -13.22 7.84
C GLY A 30 -9.88 -12.01 7.08
N ALA A 31 -9.84 -10.82 7.66
CA ALA A 31 -10.10 -9.58 6.93
C ALA A 31 -9.02 -9.34 5.87
N TRP A 32 -9.36 -8.52 4.88
CA TRP A 32 -8.40 -8.01 3.90
C TRP A 32 -7.88 -6.64 4.32
N TYR A 33 -6.58 -6.43 4.12
CA TYR A 33 -5.97 -5.10 4.16
C TYR A 33 -5.85 -4.55 2.75
N LEU A 34 -6.40 -3.37 2.55
CA LEU A 34 -6.30 -2.60 1.31
C LEU A 34 -5.57 -1.29 1.62
N GLY A 35 -4.36 -1.13 1.09
CA GLY A 35 -3.54 0.07 1.30
C GLY A 35 -3.33 0.85 0.01
N ILE A 36 -3.72 2.13 -0.03
CA ILE A 36 -3.49 3.02 -1.16
C ILE A 36 -2.54 4.13 -0.73
N CYS A 37 -1.44 4.34 -1.48
CA CYS A 37 -0.47 5.41 -1.27
C CYS A 37 0.08 5.40 0.18
N GLY A 38 -0.29 6.34 1.04
CA GLY A 38 0.07 6.31 2.47
C GLY A 38 -0.28 5.00 3.16
N GLY A 39 -1.41 4.38 2.81
CA GLY A 39 -1.78 3.06 3.32
C GLY A 39 -0.84 1.94 2.88
N LEU A 40 -0.23 2.04 1.70
CA LEU A 40 0.86 1.15 1.28
C LEU A 40 2.09 1.36 2.16
N GLN A 41 2.49 2.61 2.35
CA GLN A 41 3.66 2.96 3.16
C GLN A 41 3.50 2.48 4.60
N MET A 42 2.32 2.69 5.19
CA MET A 42 1.99 2.19 6.54
C MET A 42 2.07 0.68 6.66
N ALA A 43 1.74 -0.08 5.61
CA ALA A 43 1.79 -1.55 5.63
C ALA A 43 3.22 -2.11 5.75
N GLY A 44 4.24 -1.31 5.42
CA GLY A 44 5.65 -1.68 5.51
C GLY A 44 6.15 -1.83 6.95
N ARG A 45 7.43 -2.17 7.07
CA ARG A 45 8.13 -2.24 8.36
C ARG A 45 8.65 -0.90 8.81
N VAL A 46 9.17 -0.10 7.87
CA VAL A 46 9.88 1.15 8.18
C VAL A 46 9.57 2.21 7.15
N ILE A 47 9.32 3.42 7.62
CA ILE A 47 9.25 4.64 6.82
C ILE A 47 10.38 5.55 7.29
N ASP A 48 11.34 5.83 6.41
CA ASP A 48 12.43 6.77 6.65
C ASP A 48 12.07 8.14 6.06
N ASP A 49 12.24 9.17 6.85
CA ASP A 49 12.07 10.57 6.45
C ASP A 49 13.32 11.40 6.74
N PRO A 50 14.41 11.15 5.99
CA PRO A 50 15.69 11.81 6.24
C PRO A 50 15.66 13.33 6.02
N CYS A 51 14.68 13.81 5.29
CA CYS A 51 14.53 15.23 4.96
C CYS A 51 13.43 15.93 5.79
N HIS A 52 12.83 15.23 6.76
CA HIS A 52 11.74 15.76 7.59
C HIS A 52 10.58 16.35 6.78
N LEU A 53 10.14 15.63 5.75
CA LEU A 53 9.06 16.08 4.86
C LEU A 53 7.69 15.97 5.51
N GLU A 54 7.52 14.96 6.37
CA GLU A 54 6.27 14.67 7.06
C GLU A 54 6.46 14.53 8.59
N ALA A 55 7.64 14.10 9.04
CA ALA A 55 7.92 13.92 10.46
C ALA A 55 8.50 15.18 11.08
N GLU A 56 7.91 15.67 12.18
CA GLU A 56 8.45 16.82 12.94
C GLU A 56 9.74 16.45 13.69
N THR A 57 9.83 15.21 14.17
CA THR A 57 10.97 14.69 14.92
C THR A 57 11.30 13.27 14.53
N GLY A 58 12.59 12.96 14.49
CA GLY A 58 13.06 11.63 14.08
C GLY A 58 13.12 11.49 12.56
N SER A 59 13.95 10.58 12.11
CA SER A 59 14.15 10.32 10.66
C SER A 59 13.59 8.96 10.24
N SER A 60 12.96 8.21 11.15
CA SER A 60 12.45 6.87 10.87
C SER A 60 11.26 6.54 11.79
N VAL A 61 10.24 5.92 11.23
CA VAL A 61 9.03 5.49 11.94
C VAL A 61 8.75 4.03 11.60
N GLU A 62 8.41 3.23 12.61
CA GLU A 62 7.93 1.87 12.39
C GLU A 62 6.56 1.88 11.72
N GLY A 63 6.38 1.07 10.67
CA GLY A 63 5.09 0.82 10.03
C GLY A 63 4.28 -0.24 10.78
N LEU A 64 3.23 -0.73 10.14
CA LEU A 64 2.36 -1.79 10.69
C LEU A 64 2.98 -3.20 10.57
N GLY A 65 4.10 -3.36 9.87
CA GLY A 65 4.82 -4.62 9.73
C GLY A 65 4.07 -5.72 8.95
N LEU A 66 3.05 -5.35 8.16
CA LEU A 66 2.23 -6.30 7.42
C LEU A 66 2.95 -6.89 6.19
N LEU A 67 3.89 -6.14 5.62
CA LEU A 67 4.70 -6.54 4.48
C LEU A 67 6.18 -6.20 4.74
N PRO A 68 7.12 -6.97 4.19
CA PRO A 68 8.55 -6.71 4.31
C PRO A 68 8.98 -5.56 3.38
N LEU A 69 8.45 -4.38 3.61
CA LEU A 69 8.69 -3.18 2.82
C LEU A 69 9.41 -2.12 3.64
N ARG A 70 10.23 -1.35 2.96
CA ARG A 70 10.84 -0.12 3.45
C ARG A 70 10.49 1.04 2.52
N THR A 71 10.01 2.13 3.07
CA THR A 71 9.73 3.36 2.31
C THR A 71 10.72 4.44 2.74
N VAL A 72 11.28 5.15 1.77
CA VAL A 72 12.10 6.34 2.00
C VAL A 72 11.37 7.54 1.40
N LEU A 73 11.04 8.53 2.22
CA LEU A 73 10.44 9.77 1.73
C LEU A 73 11.54 10.62 1.06
N ARG A 74 11.22 11.15 -0.14
CA ARG A 74 12.11 11.98 -0.94
C ARG A 74 11.50 13.36 -1.18
N PRO A 75 12.33 14.42 -1.30
CA PRO A 75 11.84 15.76 -1.63
C PRO A 75 11.09 15.79 -2.97
N GLU A 76 11.55 14.97 -3.93
CA GLU A 76 10.93 14.85 -5.25
C GLU A 76 9.59 14.15 -5.14
N LYS A 77 8.54 14.84 -5.56
CA LYS A 77 7.19 14.31 -5.56
C LYS A 77 6.89 13.62 -6.88
N THR A 78 6.49 12.36 -6.82
CA THR A 78 5.89 11.69 -7.96
C THR A 78 4.48 12.22 -8.18
N LEU A 79 4.21 12.76 -9.38
CA LEU A 79 2.88 13.19 -9.81
C LEU A 79 2.71 12.82 -11.28
N ARG A 80 1.98 11.73 -11.56
CA ARG A 80 1.83 11.22 -12.93
C ARG A 80 0.61 10.33 -13.10
N ARG A 81 0.08 10.26 -14.30
CA ARG A 81 -0.78 9.12 -14.69
C ARG A 81 0.11 7.91 -14.93
N SER A 82 -0.33 6.76 -14.45
CA SER A 82 0.42 5.51 -14.53
C SER A 82 -0.47 4.35 -14.94
N SER A 83 0.12 3.46 -15.73
CA SER A 83 -0.41 2.13 -16.01
C SER A 83 0.57 1.08 -15.49
N ALA A 84 0.03 -0.01 -15.01
CA ALA A 84 0.79 -1.13 -14.49
C ALA A 84 0.10 -2.44 -14.83
N ARG A 85 0.81 -3.54 -14.60
CA ARG A 85 0.25 -4.91 -14.72
C ARG A 85 0.29 -5.58 -13.36
N GLU A 86 -0.82 -6.20 -13.01
CA GLU A 86 -0.88 -7.17 -11.91
C GLU A 86 -0.07 -8.42 -12.27
N SER A 87 0.33 -9.18 -11.25
CA SER A 87 1.04 -10.45 -11.41
C SER A 87 0.26 -11.49 -12.24
N ASP A 88 -1.07 -11.37 -12.33
CA ASP A 88 -1.93 -12.21 -13.17
C ASP A 88 -2.09 -11.68 -14.62
N GLY A 89 -1.35 -10.63 -14.98
CA GLY A 89 -1.40 -9.97 -16.28
C GLY A 89 -2.52 -8.94 -16.46
N THR A 90 -3.36 -8.73 -15.46
CA THR A 90 -4.43 -7.71 -15.53
C THR A 90 -3.82 -6.32 -15.64
N SER A 91 -4.22 -5.57 -16.66
CA SER A 91 -3.82 -4.16 -16.79
C SER A 91 -4.62 -3.29 -15.83
N VAL A 92 -3.93 -2.39 -15.16
CA VAL A 92 -4.50 -1.41 -14.24
C VAL A 92 -3.99 -0.03 -14.56
N SER A 93 -4.79 0.98 -14.30
CA SER A 93 -4.41 2.38 -14.51
C SER A 93 -4.93 3.25 -13.39
N GLY A 94 -4.26 4.38 -13.21
CA GLY A 94 -4.59 5.33 -12.17
C GLY A 94 -3.64 6.52 -12.22
N TYR A 95 -3.42 7.14 -11.07
CA TYR A 95 -2.40 8.18 -10.92
C TYR A 95 -1.61 7.98 -9.63
N GLU A 96 -0.36 8.36 -9.66
CA GLU A 96 0.54 8.37 -8.51
C GLU A 96 0.72 9.81 -8.02
N ILE A 97 0.65 10.00 -6.70
CA ILE A 97 0.92 11.27 -6.03
C ILE A 97 1.51 11.00 -4.65
N HIS A 98 2.84 10.93 -4.56
CA HIS A 98 3.54 10.58 -3.32
C HIS A 98 4.99 11.08 -3.30
N HIS A 99 5.57 11.17 -2.11
CA HIS A 99 7.00 11.44 -1.88
C HIS A 99 7.82 10.16 -1.65
N GLY A 100 7.15 9.03 -1.39
CA GLY A 100 7.82 7.79 -1.00
C GLY A 100 8.34 6.96 -2.16
N GLU A 101 9.53 6.42 -1.97
CA GLU A 101 10.08 5.32 -2.75
C GLU A 101 10.05 4.06 -1.88
N THR A 102 9.28 3.06 -2.29
CA THR A 102 9.14 1.81 -1.53
C THR A 102 9.91 0.70 -2.21
N SER A 103 10.71 0.01 -1.43
CA SER A 103 11.43 -1.21 -1.82
C SER A 103 10.92 -2.40 -0.99
N ALA A 104 10.93 -3.57 -1.62
CA ALA A 104 10.64 -4.84 -0.96
C ALA A 104 11.95 -5.57 -0.64
N GLU A 105 11.99 -6.26 0.49
CA GLU A 105 13.10 -7.14 0.85
C GLU A 105 13.14 -8.40 -0.05
N SER A 106 12.02 -8.71 -0.72
CA SER A 106 11.88 -9.84 -1.64
C SER A 106 10.90 -9.51 -2.75
N ASP A 107 11.21 -9.90 -3.98
CA ASP A 107 10.33 -9.73 -5.15
C ASP A 107 9.02 -10.52 -5.03
N SER A 108 8.97 -11.52 -4.15
CA SER A 108 7.77 -12.35 -3.94
C SER A 108 6.54 -11.58 -3.46
N CYS A 109 6.71 -10.36 -2.95
CA CYS A 109 5.60 -9.50 -2.54
C CYS A 109 5.23 -8.41 -3.56
N VAL A 110 5.92 -8.32 -4.70
CA VAL A 110 5.56 -7.37 -5.77
C VAL A 110 4.33 -7.90 -6.51
N THR A 111 3.27 -7.12 -6.54
CA THR A 111 2.00 -7.49 -7.18
C THR A 111 1.68 -6.66 -8.42
N GLN A 112 2.22 -5.45 -8.52
CA GLN A 112 2.00 -4.56 -9.66
C GLN A 112 3.30 -3.93 -10.11
N VAL A 113 3.54 -3.98 -11.41
CA VAL A 113 4.74 -3.42 -12.04
C VAL A 113 4.33 -2.53 -13.20
N ARG A 114 4.90 -1.33 -13.27
CA ARG A 114 4.74 -0.42 -14.42
C ARG A 114 5.46 -0.96 -15.65
N ASP A 115 5.14 -0.40 -16.81
CA ASP A 115 5.78 -0.77 -18.09
C ASP A 115 7.30 -0.48 -18.10
N ASP A 116 7.78 0.43 -17.24
CA ASP A 116 9.22 0.71 -17.04
C ASP A 116 9.91 -0.25 -16.06
N GLY A 117 9.21 -1.26 -15.57
CA GLY A 117 9.73 -2.23 -14.62
C GLY A 117 9.68 -1.80 -13.15
N THR A 118 9.17 -0.60 -12.84
CA THR A 118 9.10 -0.11 -11.46
C THR A 118 7.94 -0.75 -10.71
N PRO A 119 8.16 -1.36 -9.53
CA PRO A 119 7.09 -1.83 -8.67
C PRO A 119 6.25 -0.66 -8.13
N VAL A 120 4.93 -0.79 -8.20
CA VAL A 120 3.97 0.20 -7.69
C VAL A 120 2.88 -0.41 -6.82
N GLY A 121 2.86 -1.74 -6.70
CA GLY A 121 1.96 -2.46 -5.82
C GLY A 121 2.64 -3.65 -5.17
N PHE A 122 2.25 -3.92 -3.93
CA PHE A 122 2.83 -4.98 -3.11
C PHE A 122 1.72 -5.71 -2.35
N GLY A 123 1.93 -6.98 -2.08
CA GLY A 123 0.94 -7.76 -1.35
C GLY A 123 1.42 -9.15 -1.00
N SER A 124 0.74 -9.77 -0.07
CA SER A 124 0.91 -11.16 0.31
C SER A 124 -0.37 -11.66 0.99
N GLY A 125 -0.88 -12.79 0.56
CA GLY A 125 -2.11 -13.36 1.12
C GLY A 125 -3.31 -12.41 0.98
N ARG A 126 -3.80 -11.89 2.12
CA ARG A 126 -4.91 -10.93 2.19
C ARG A 126 -4.47 -9.47 2.35
N ILE A 127 -3.19 -9.19 2.23
CA ILE A 127 -2.64 -7.84 2.22
C ILE A 127 -2.43 -7.43 0.76
N TRP A 128 -3.04 -6.33 0.35
CA TRP A 128 -2.89 -5.80 -1.00
C TRP A 128 -2.73 -4.28 -0.94
N THR A 129 -1.71 -3.77 -1.61
CA THR A 129 -1.35 -2.35 -1.54
C THR A 129 -0.90 -1.82 -2.89
N THR A 130 -1.10 -0.53 -3.13
CA THR A 130 -0.69 0.13 -4.38
C THR A 130 -0.43 1.63 -4.18
N TYR A 131 0.43 2.20 -5.04
CA TYR A 131 0.55 3.64 -5.20
C TYR A 131 -0.50 4.25 -6.14
N LEU A 132 -1.21 3.42 -6.90
CA LEU A 132 -2.19 3.90 -7.88
C LEU A 132 -3.49 4.34 -7.21
N HIS A 133 -3.75 5.63 -7.21
CA HIS A 133 -5.06 6.19 -6.91
C HIS A 133 -6.02 6.00 -8.09
N GLY A 134 -7.32 5.92 -7.79
CA GLY A 134 -8.36 5.73 -8.83
C GLY A 134 -8.35 4.35 -9.47
N ILE A 135 -7.57 3.39 -8.96
CA ILE A 135 -7.43 2.05 -9.55
C ILE A 135 -8.77 1.30 -9.64
N PHE A 136 -9.70 1.57 -8.73
CA PHE A 136 -11.03 0.97 -8.71
C PHE A 136 -12.04 1.66 -9.64
N ASP A 137 -11.65 2.72 -10.35
CA ASP A 137 -12.49 3.36 -11.37
C ASP A 137 -12.60 2.46 -12.61
N GLY A 138 -11.60 1.60 -12.84
CA GLY A 138 -11.64 0.57 -13.89
C GLY A 138 -12.53 -0.62 -13.51
N ASP A 139 -13.60 -0.83 -14.27
CA ASP A 139 -14.61 -1.87 -14.01
C ASP A 139 -14.02 -3.27 -13.97
N ASP A 140 -13.15 -3.60 -14.93
CA ASP A 140 -12.56 -4.94 -15.06
C ASP A 140 -11.68 -5.30 -13.86
N PHE A 141 -10.82 -4.37 -13.44
CA PHE A 141 -10.01 -4.59 -12.25
C PHE A 141 -10.86 -4.68 -11.00
N ARG A 142 -11.81 -3.73 -10.83
CA ARG A 142 -12.68 -3.70 -9.66
C ARG A 142 -13.48 -5.00 -9.51
N ARG A 143 -14.06 -5.53 -10.60
CA ARG A 143 -14.79 -6.81 -10.58
C ARG A 143 -13.86 -7.96 -10.19
N LYS A 144 -12.75 -8.14 -10.88
CA LYS A 144 -11.76 -9.19 -10.56
C LYS A 144 -11.27 -9.14 -9.11
N PHE A 145 -11.05 -7.93 -8.59
CA PHE A 145 -10.61 -7.76 -7.22
C PHE A 145 -11.69 -8.16 -6.21
N LEU A 146 -12.94 -7.75 -6.45
CA LEU A 146 -14.08 -8.15 -5.63
C LEU A 146 -14.31 -9.66 -5.69
N ASP A 147 -14.20 -10.27 -6.86
CA ASP A 147 -14.32 -11.72 -7.03
C ASP A 147 -13.22 -12.47 -6.28
N ARG A 148 -11.98 -11.97 -6.29
CA ARG A 148 -10.87 -12.50 -5.48
C ARG A 148 -11.24 -12.52 -3.99
N ILE A 149 -11.80 -11.41 -3.47
CA ILE A 149 -12.25 -11.33 -2.08
C ILE A 149 -13.41 -12.31 -1.83
N ARG A 150 -14.42 -12.36 -2.71
CA ARG A 150 -15.57 -13.27 -2.59
C ARG A 150 -15.13 -14.74 -2.56
N CYS A 151 -14.30 -15.13 -3.52
CA CYS A 151 -13.74 -16.49 -3.58
C CYS A 151 -12.95 -16.85 -2.32
N SER A 152 -12.17 -15.91 -1.77
CA SER A 152 -11.43 -16.13 -0.50
C SER A 152 -12.34 -16.40 0.71
N ARG A 153 -13.63 -16.08 0.60
CA ARG A 153 -14.68 -16.30 1.58
C ARG A 153 -15.58 -17.48 1.24
N GLY A 154 -15.25 -18.26 0.21
CA GLY A 154 -16.08 -19.36 -0.28
C GLY A 154 -17.40 -18.91 -0.96
N LEU A 155 -17.48 -17.64 -1.36
CA LEU A 155 -18.61 -17.11 -2.11
C LEU A 155 -18.34 -17.20 -3.62
N PRO A 156 -19.37 -17.35 -4.46
CA PRO A 156 -19.22 -17.31 -5.90
C PRO A 156 -18.73 -15.93 -6.38
N PRO A 157 -18.00 -15.86 -7.49
CA PRO A 157 -17.52 -14.62 -8.08
C PRO A 157 -18.66 -13.69 -8.53
#